data_0422b222ac2cd799844696f97c1ace98
#
_entry.id   0422b222ac2cd799844696f97c1ace98
#
_cell.length_a   1.000
_cell.length_b   1.000
_cell.length_c   1.000
_cell.angle_alpha   90.00
_cell.angle_beta   90.00
_cell.angle_gamma   90.00
#
_symmetry.space_group_name_H-M   'P 1'
#
loop_
_entity.id
_entity.type
_entity.pdbx_description
1 polymer ?
#
loop_
_entity_poly.entity_id
_entity_poly.type
_entity_poly.pdbx_seq_one_letter_code
_entity_poly.pdbx_strand_id
1 'polypeptide(L)'
;CRKFLVYFPANVTYDISKKGSDGVTQFEQLDHLFAANGGILKTAHVVSAKIPKPILYDYVKERGVEQAAHGIYISAEAWTDAMYLLHLRCSQAVFSHETALFFHDLTDREPAQYAITVRTGYNPSALKSDGVQVYTIKKDLHEVGVTMMKTPFGHDVPVYDMERTICDIVRSRSNVEMQTFQNALKQYAHRKDKDLRRLMHYAELLRVEKTLRQYMEVLL
;
A
#
# COMPACT_ATOMS: atom_id res chain seq x y z
N CYS A 1 -9.55 -16.16 20.77
CA CYS A 1 -10.58 -15.10 20.82
C CYS A 1 -10.24 -14.12 21.93
N ARG A 2 -9.53 -13.03 21.63
CA ARG A 2 -9.41 -11.88 22.52
C ARG A 2 -10.36 -10.79 22.00
N LYS A 3 -11.41 -10.52 22.78
CA LYS A 3 -12.28 -9.36 22.59
C LYS A 3 -11.44 -8.11 22.92
N PHE A 4 -11.15 -7.27 21.93
CA PHE A 4 -10.65 -5.92 22.20
C PHE A 4 -11.82 -5.10 22.71
N LEU A 5 -11.78 -4.75 24.00
CA LEU A 5 -12.64 -3.75 24.60
C LEU A 5 -12.10 -2.38 24.12
N VAL A 6 -12.85 -1.70 23.28
CA VAL A 6 -12.58 -0.31 22.92
C VAL A 6 -13.05 0.54 24.12
N TYR A 7 -12.10 1.15 24.81
CA TYR A 7 -12.36 2.06 25.92
C TYR A 7 -12.68 3.45 25.35
N PHE A 8 -13.92 3.86 25.37
CA PHE A 8 -14.31 5.24 25.07
C PHE A 8 -14.19 6.09 26.35
N PRO A 9 -13.54 7.28 26.29
CA PRO A 9 -13.58 8.19 27.41
C PRO A 9 -15.00 8.73 27.60
N ALA A 10 -15.59 8.41 28.77
CA ALA A 10 -16.87 8.96 29.20
C ALA A 10 -16.65 10.43 29.56
N ASN A 11 -17.30 11.32 28.85
CA ASN A 11 -17.69 12.72 29.12
C ASN A 11 -17.38 13.65 27.91
N VAL A 12 -18.19 13.48 26.85
CA VAL A 12 -18.36 14.52 25.84
C VAL A 12 -19.84 14.83 25.74
N THR A 13 -20.20 16.05 26.10
CA THR A 13 -21.58 16.57 25.94
C THR A 13 -21.83 16.79 24.44
N TYR A 14 -22.70 15.95 23.86
CA TYR A 14 -23.07 16.04 22.44
C TYR A 14 -24.11 17.14 22.21
N ASP A 15 -23.85 17.99 21.22
CA ASP A 15 -24.88 18.91 20.68
C ASP A 15 -25.88 18.09 19.83
N ILE A 16 -27.07 17.89 20.35
CA ILE A 16 -28.16 17.05 19.80
C ILE A 16 -28.75 17.62 18.52
N SER A 17 -28.34 18.81 18.06
CA SER A 17 -28.92 19.51 16.90
C SER A 17 -28.57 18.92 15.52
N LYS A 18 -27.67 17.93 15.45
CA LYS A 18 -27.16 17.34 14.18
C LYS A 18 -27.68 15.90 13.96
N LYS A 19 -28.97 15.60 14.20
CA LYS A 19 -29.55 14.26 13.96
C LYS A 19 -29.71 13.96 12.46
N GLY A 20 -29.21 12.79 12.04
CA GLY A 20 -29.58 12.16 10.78
C GLY A 20 -30.92 11.44 10.85
N SER A 21 -31.43 10.93 9.72
CA SER A 21 -32.77 10.34 9.56
C SER A 21 -33.06 9.09 10.43
N ASP A 22 -32.05 8.44 11.01
CA ASP A 22 -32.17 7.15 11.74
C ASP A 22 -31.86 7.25 13.24
N GLY A 23 -31.91 8.44 13.84
CA GLY A 23 -31.64 8.62 15.26
C GLY A 23 -30.16 8.61 15.68
N VAL A 24 -29.25 8.25 14.78
CA VAL A 24 -27.79 8.28 14.96
C VAL A 24 -27.27 9.64 14.52
N THR A 25 -26.44 10.29 15.32
CA THR A 25 -25.85 11.58 14.94
C THR A 25 -24.84 11.39 13.81
N GLN A 26 -24.61 12.44 13.01
CA GLN A 26 -23.60 12.37 11.92
C GLN A 26 -22.18 12.13 12.45
N PHE A 27 -21.89 12.51 13.68
CA PHE A 27 -20.63 12.22 14.35
C PHE A 27 -20.50 10.74 14.71
N GLU A 28 -21.54 10.11 15.21
CA GLU A 28 -21.56 8.66 15.46
C GLU A 28 -21.41 7.87 14.16
N GLN A 29 -22.01 8.35 13.06
CA GLN A 29 -21.78 7.75 11.73
C GLN A 29 -20.31 7.86 11.30
N LEU A 30 -19.64 8.98 11.57
CA LEU A 30 -18.21 9.14 11.33
C LEU A 30 -17.35 8.25 12.24
N ASP A 31 -17.69 8.12 13.54
CA ASP A 31 -17.04 7.19 14.46
C ASP A 31 -17.10 5.74 13.91
N HIS A 32 -18.28 5.31 13.44
CA HIS A 32 -18.45 3.99 12.81
C HIS A 32 -17.64 3.83 11.52
N LEU A 33 -17.59 4.87 10.67
CA LEU A 33 -16.81 4.84 9.43
C LEU A 33 -15.31 4.76 9.71
N PHE A 34 -14.79 5.51 10.68
CA PHE A 34 -13.41 5.39 11.10
C PHE A 34 -13.10 4.00 11.64
N ALA A 35 -13.93 3.46 12.54
CA ALA A 35 -13.76 2.12 13.09
C ALA A 35 -13.77 1.03 12.01
N ALA A 36 -14.72 1.11 11.06
CA ALA A 36 -14.84 0.16 9.96
C ALA A 36 -13.65 0.19 8.98
N ASN A 37 -12.92 1.31 8.91
CA ASN A 37 -11.77 1.51 8.02
C ASN A 37 -10.42 1.52 8.80
N GLY A 38 -10.36 0.90 9.97
CA GLY A 38 -9.12 0.81 10.75
C GLY A 38 -8.58 2.17 11.24
N GLY A 39 -9.47 3.16 11.40
CA GLY A 39 -9.10 4.51 11.82
C GLY A 39 -8.59 5.43 10.70
N ILE A 40 -8.62 4.99 9.43
CA ILE A 40 -8.20 5.78 8.28
C ILE A 40 -9.39 6.01 7.34
N LEU A 41 -9.75 7.27 7.07
CA LEU A 41 -10.94 7.63 6.31
C LEU A 41 -10.60 8.55 5.13
N LYS A 42 -11.12 8.24 3.94
CA LYS A 42 -11.10 9.15 2.79
C LYS A 42 -12.34 10.04 2.76
N THR A 43 -12.19 11.29 2.31
CA THR A 43 -13.36 12.17 2.01
C THR A 43 -14.37 11.49 1.09
N ALA A 44 -13.91 10.62 0.17
CA ALA A 44 -14.81 9.86 -0.72
C ALA A 44 -15.76 8.93 0.06
N HIS A 45 -15.29 8.28 1.11
CA HIS A 45 -16.13 7.41 1.97
C HIS A 45 -17.22 8.23 2.69
N VAL A 46 -16.85 9.43 3.17
CA VAL A 46 -17.78 10.37 3.83
C VAL A 46 -18.89 10.83 2.87
N VAL A 47 -18.50 11.19 1.64
CA VAL A 47 -19.43 11.59 0.60
C VAL A 47 -20.35 10.44 0.19
N SER A 48 -19.81 9.21 0.06
CA SER A 48 -20.60 8.01 -0.22
C SER A 48 -21.63 7.70 0.87
N ALA A 49 -21.28 8.00 2.13
CA ALA A 49 -22.17 7.89 3.28
C ALA A 49 -23.18 9.06 3.38
N LYS A 50 -23.20 9.97 2.39
CA LYS A 50 -24.07 11.16 2.35
C LYS A 50 -23.88 12.12 3.52
N ILE A 51 -22.69 12.13 4.14
CA ILE A 51 -22.34 13.07 5.20
C ILE A 51 -21.76 14.34 4.56
N PRO A 52 -22.28 15.53 4.87
CA PRO A 52 -21.76 16.79 4.35
C PRO A 52 -20.30 17.04 4.78
N LYS A 53 -19.47 17.55 3.85
CA LYS A 53 -18.06 17.86 4.15
C LYS A 53 -17.84 18.81 5.35
N PRO A 54 -18.69 19.85 5.57
CA PRO A 54 -18.54 20.69 6.77
C PRO A 54 -18.61 19.90 8.06
N ILE A 55 -19.48 18.89 8.13
CA ILE A 55 -19.57 18.01 9.32
C ILE A 55 -18.28 17.22 9.54
N LEU A 56 -17.64 16.73 8.47
CA LEU A 56 -16.34 16.10 8.57
C LEU A 56 -15.28 17.06 9.14
N TYR A 57 -15.26 18.32 8.68
CA TYR A 57 -14.28 19.30 9.17
C TYR A 57 -14.50 19.66 10.65
N ASP A 58 -15.77 19.81 11.07
CA ASP A 58 -16.11 20.00 12.47
C ASP A 58 -15.68 18.80 13.31
N TYR A 59 -15.96 17.58 12.83
CA TYR A 59 -15.55 16.33 13.47
C TYR A 59 -14.02 16.22 13.62
N VAL A 60 -13.26 16.50 12.54
CA VAL A 60 -11.79 16.48 12.54
C VAL A 60 -11.24 17.41 13.63
N LYS A 61 -11.80 18.61 13.75
CA LYS A 61 -11.38 19.60 14.76
C LYS A 61 -11.73 19.15 16.18
N GLU A 62 -12.92 18.59 16.37
CA GLU A 62 -13.44 18.23 17.71
C GLU A 62 -12.80 16.95 18.24
N ARG A 63 -12.55 15.95 17.37
CA ARG A 63 -11.99 14.64 17.74
C ARG A 63 -10.46 14.58 17.64
N GLY A 64 -9.77 15.65 17.24
CA GLY A 64 -8.32 15.65 17.10
C GLY A 64 -7.82 14.70 16.00
N VAL A 65 -8.64 14.51 14.97
CA VAL A 65 -8.28 13.68 13.80
C VAL A 65 -7.22 14.40 12.98
N GLU A 66 -6.18 13.69 12.56
CA GLU A 66 -5.10 14.24 11.74
C GLU A 66 -5.42 14.12 10.26
N GLN A 67 -5.13 15.16 9.48
CA GLN A 67 -5.15 15.08 8.02
C GLN A 67 -3.78 14.64 7.50
N ALA A 68 -3.60 13.33 7.27
CA ALA A 68 -2.35 12.74 6.79
C ALA A 68 -2.00 13.11 5.34
N ALA A 69 -3.02 13.38 4.51
CA ALA A 69 -2.86 13.87 3.15
C ALA A 69 -4.16 14.53 2.67
N HIS A 70 -4.14 15.13 1.49
CA HIS A 70 -5.34 15.76 0.93
C HIS A 70 -6.52 14.75 0.85
N GLY A 71 -7.56 14.99 1.66
CA GLY A 71 -8.75 14.14 1.72
C GLY A 71 -8.55 12.78 2.38
N ILE A 72 -7.49 12.58 3.14
CA ILE A 72 -7.19 11.37 3.94
C ILE A 72 -7.01 11.79 5.39
N TYR A 73 -7.77 11.18 6.28
CA TYR A 73 -7.83 11.49 7.70
C TYR A 73 -7.51 10.25 8.53
N ILE A 74 -6.76 10.43 9.62
CA ILE A 74 -6.36 9.38 10.56
C ILE A 74 -6.87 9.76 11.93
N SER A 75 -7.56 8.84 12.62
CA SER A 75 -7.95 9.04 14.01
C SER A 75 -6.71 9.04 14.91
N ALA A 76 -6.77 9.79 16.01
CA ALA A 76 -5.66 9.90 16.98
C ALA A 76 -5.22 8.55 17.59
N GLU A 77 -6.11 7.55 17.56
CA GLU A 77 -5.89 6.21 18.12
C GLU A 77 -5.39 5.20 17.06
N ALA A 78 -5.40 5.57 15.76
CA ALA A 78 -5.01 4.65 14.70
C ALA A 78 -3.48 4.59 14.54
N TRP A 79 -2.98 3.38 14.33
CA TRP A 79 -1.58 3.20 13.93
C TRP A 79 -1.37 3.71 12.50
N THR A 80 -0.32 4.47 12.30
CA THR A 80 0.04 5.00 10.97
C THR A 80 0.61 3.88 10.10
N ASP A 81 -0.18 3.40 9.15
CA ASP A 81 0.26 2.48 8.11
C ASP A 81 0.76 3.29 6.89
N ALA A 82 2.05 3.53 6.83
CA ALA A 82 2.66 4.33 5.77
C ALA A 82 2.49 3.70 4.38
N MET A 83 2.50 2.37 4.26
CA MET A 83 2.26 1.67 2.98
C MET A 83 0.81 1.88 2.51
N TYR A 84 -0.16 1.69 3.41
CA TYR A 84 -1.56 1.92 3.08
C TYR A 84 -1.85 3.37 2.74
N LEU A 85 -1.29 4.32 3.48
CA LEU A 85 -1.40 5.76 3.16
C LEU A 85 -0.83 6.10 1.79
N LEU A 86 0.32 5.52 1.43
CA LEU A 86 0.90 5.69 0.11
C LEU A 86 -0.04 5.17 -1.00
N HIS A 87 -0.63 3.99 -0.81
CA HIS A 87 -1.65 3.44 -1.71
C HIS A 87 -2.88 4.35 -1.81
N LEU A 88 -3.38 4.88 -0.69
CA LEU A 88 -4.53 5.80 -0.68
C LEU A 88 -4.26 7.11 -1.42
N ARG A 89 -3.02 7.63 -1.35
CA ARG A 89 -2.58 8.85 -2.05
C ARG A 89 -2.38 8.63 -3.56
N CYS A 90 -1.91 7.45 -3.94
CA CYS A 90 -1.67 7.09 -5.33
C CYS A 90 -2.29 5.73 -5.66
N SER A 91 -3.57 5.73 -6.03
CA SER A 91 -4.33 4.50 -6.27
C SER A 91 -3.82 3.64 -7.44
N GLN A 92 -2.98 4.19 -8.31
CA GLN A 92 -2.32 3.43 -9.38
C GLN A 92 -0.94 2.89 -8.98
N ALA A 93 -0.43 3.23 -7.78
CA ALA A 93 0.84 2.71 -7.31
C ALA A 93 0.72 1.21 -7.01
N VAL A 94 1.64 0.42 -7.55
CA VAL A 94 1.84 -0.98 -7.19
C VAL A 94 3.17 -1.09 -6.49
N PHE A 95 3.21 -1.66 -5.29
CA PHE A 95 4.47 -1.90 -4.58
C PHE A 95 5.34 -2.88 -5.38
N SER A 96 6.62 -2.56 -5.52
CA SER A 96 7.53 -3.23 -6.44
C SER A 96 8.96 -3.27 -5.89
N HIS A 97 9.87 -3.92 -6.61
CA HIS A 97 11.30 -3.96 -6.30
C HIS A 97 11.54 -4.34 -4.82
N GLU A 98 12.33 -3.56 -4.07
CA GLU A 98 12.73 -3.89 -2.69
C GLU A 98 11.52 -4.00 -1.75
N THR A 99 10.48 -3.19 -1.95
CA THR A 99 9.27 -3.30 -1.13
C THR A 99 8.50 -4.58 -1.43
N ALA A 100 8.40 -4.99 -2.69
CA ALA A 100 7.78 -6.27 -3.03
C ALA A 100 8.63 -7.46 -2.58
N LEU A 101 9.97 -7.37 -2.59
CA LEU A 101 10.84 -8.38 -1.99
C LEU A 101 10.53 -8.57 -0.50
N PHE A 102 10.31 -7.50 0.24
CA PHE A 102 9.91 -7.54 1.65
C PHE A 102 8.55 -8.23 1.83
N PHE A 103 7.53 -7.89 1.03
CA PHE A 103 6.23 -8.54 1.08
C PHE A 103 6.29 -10.06 0.80
N HIS A 104 7.24 -10.52 -0.01
CA HIS A 104 7.40 -11.92 -0.39
C HIS A 104 8.42 -12.69 0.46
N ASP A 105 8.93 -12.10 1.55
CA ASP A 105 9.99 -12.68 2.38
C ASP A 105 11.23 -13.08 1.57
N LEU A 106 11.57 -12.30 0.52
CA LEU A 106 12.78 -12.45 -0.27
C LEU A 106 13.92 -11.55 0.23
N THR A 107 13.67 -10.80 1.29
CA THR A 107 14.63 -10.00 2.05
C THR A 107 14.19 -9.90 3.51
N ASP A 108 15.14 -9.94 4.43
CA ASP A 108 14.89 -9.81 5.86
C ASP A 108 14.81 -8.34 6.32
N ARG A 109 15.07 -7.41 5.40
CA ARG A 109 15.08 -5.97 5.72
C ARG A 109 13.86 -5.26 5.17
N GLU A 110 13.16 -4.54 6.03
CA GLU A 110 12.21 -3.54 5.57
C GLU A 110 12.96 -2.47 4.76
N PRO A 111 12.46 -2.10 3.56
CA PRO A 111 13.15 -1.13 2.73
C PRO A 111 13.16 0.26 3.40
N ALA A 112 14.32 0.94 3.37
CA ALA A 112 14.47 2.29 3.90
C ALA A 112 13.59 3.32 3.17
N GLN A 113 13.26 3.05 1.92
CA GLN A 113 12.33 3.82 1.09
C GLN A 113 11.39 2.87 0.38
N TYR A 114 10.10 3.18 0.40
CA TYR A 114 9.14 2.36 -0.33
C TYR A 114 9.32 2.52 -1.84
N ALA A 115 9.39 1.40 -2.54
CA ALA A 115 9.50 1.33 -3.99
C ALA A 115 8.14 0.98 -4.59
N ILE A 116 7.71 1.79 -5.54
CA ILE A 116 6.45 1.60 -6.27
C ILE A 116 6.66 1.73 -7.77
N THR A 117 5.80 1.08 -8.53
CA THR A 117 5.71 1.26 -9.98
C THR A 117 4.39 1.92 -10.34
N VAL A 118 4.47 2.94 -11.19
CA VAL A 118 3.32 3.66 -11.76
C VAL A 118 3.37 3.60 -13.29
N ARG A 119 2.25 3.94 -13.93
CA ARG A 119 2.18 4.00 -15.39
C ARG A 119 3.02 5.15 -15.94
N THR A 120 3.66 4.94 -17.09
CA THR A 120 4.33 6.02 -17.83
C THR A 120 3.34 7.16 -18.08
N GLY A 121 3.79 8.40 -17.87
CA GLY A 121 2.98 9.60 -17.96
C GLY A 121 2.46 10.13 -16.62
N TYR A 122 2.59 9.36 -15.54
CA TYR A 122 2.32 9.87 -14.20
C TYR A 122 3.44 10.83 -13.75
N ASN A 123 3.08 11.95 -13.12
CA ASN A 123 4.05 12.87 -12.53
C ASN A 123 4.43 12.43 -11.09
N PRO A 124 5.63 11.87 -10.88
CA PRO A 124 6.02 11.32 -9.58
C PRO A 124 6.64 12.34 -8.63
N SER A 125 6.70 13.63 -8.98
CA SER A 125 7.49 14.64 -8.25
C SER A 125 7.13 14.70 -6.76
N ALA A 126 5.85 14.73 -6.41
CA ALA A 126 5.39 14.76 -5.03
C ALA A 126 5.76 13.49 -4.25
N LEU A 127 5.66 12.30 -4.87
CA LEU A 127 6.04 11.05 -4.23
C LEU A 127 7.56 10.95 -4.01
N LYS A 128 8.33 11.41 -4.99
CA LYS A 128 9.81 11.45 -4.86
C LYS A 128 10.27 12.43 -3.79
N SER A 129 9.63 13.59 -3.66
CA SER A 129 9.96 14.55 -2.57
C SER A 129 9.65 13.98 -1.18
N ASP A 130 8.70 13.04 -1.09
CA ASP A 130 8.36 12.32 0.15
C ASP A 130 9.26 11.08 0.39
N GLY A 131 10.32 10.91 -0.40
CA GLY A 131 11.29 9.82 -0.24
C GLY A 131 10.84 8.48 -0.84
N VAL A 132 9.80 8.47 -1.68
CA VAL A 132 9.34 7.24 -2.35
C VAL A 132 10.16 6.99 -3.62
N GLN A 133 10.69 5.77 -3.77
CA GLN A 133 11.32 5.30 -5.00
C GLN A 133 10.26 4.99 -6.05
N VAL A 134 10.23 5.75 -7.14
CA VAL A 134 9.20 5.58 -8.17
C VAL A 134 9.79 5.07 -9.47
N TYR A 135 9.33 3.90 -9.87
CA TYR A 135 9.58 3.28 -11.18
C TYR A 135 8.39 3.52 -12.10
N THR A 136 8.65 3.50 -13.40
CA THR A 136 7.62 3.69 -14.41
C THR A 136 7.63 2.56 -15.42
N ILE A 137 6.42 2.16 -15.86
CA ILE A 137 6.25 1.12 -16.86
C ILE A 137 5.10 1.45 -17.82
N LYS A 138 5.13 0.89 -19.03
CA LYS A 138 4.05 1.02 -20.00
C LYS A 138 2.73 0.48 -19.41
N LYS A 139 1.61 1.10 -19.81
CA LYS A 139 0.27 0.76 -19.32
C LYS A 139 -0.03 -0.74 -19.42
N ASP A 140 0.28 -1.36 -20.57
CA ASP A 140 -0.04 -2.77 -20.84
C ASP A 140 0.72 -3.75 -19.93
N LEU A 141 1.87 -3.32 -19.39
CA LEU A 141 2.72 -4.11 -18.50
C LEU A 141 2.49 -3.78 -17.01
N HIS A 142 1.73 -2.73 -16.72
CA HIS A 142 1.54 -2.26 -15.34
C HIS A 142 0.68 -3.21 -14.51
N GLU A 143 -0.32 -3.83 -15.13
CA GLU A 143 -1.25 -4.73 -14.42
C GLU A 143 -0.77 -6.19 -14.41
N VAL A 144 0.29 -6.51 -15.16
CA VAL A 144 0.85 -7.86 -15.23
C VAL A 144 1.53 -8.22 -13.91
N GLY A 145 1.07 -9.28 -13.26
CA GLY A 145 1.62 -9.80 -12.02
C GLY A 145 1.19 -9.01 -10.77
N VAL A 146 0.15 -8.17 -10.85
CA VAL A 146 -0.40 -7.50 -9.65
C VAL A 146 -1.20 -8.47 -8.81
N THR A 147 -0.94 -8.48 -7.53
CA THR A 147 -1.70 -9.22 -6.50
C THR A 147 -2.01 -8.30 -5.32
N MET A 148 -2.92 -8.71 -4.45
CA MET A 148 -3.23 -7.98 -3.21
C MET A 148 -2.54 -8.68 -2.04
N MET A 149 -1.80 -7.92 -1.25
CA MET A 149 -1.13 -8.40 -0.06
C MET A 149 -1.44 -7.50 1.14
N LYS A 150 -1.36 -8.09 2.33
CA LYS A 150 -1.59 -7.33 3.56
C LYS A 150 -0.31 -6.65 4.03
N THR A 151 -0.43 -5.37 4.37
CA THR A 151 0.61 -4.66 5.11
C THR A 151 0.80 -5.29 6.50
N PRO A 152 1.89 -5.00 7.23
CA PRO A 152 2.05 -5.42 8.62
C PRO A 152 0.89 -5.00 9.54
N PHE A 153 0.12 -3.97 9.18
CA PHE A 153 -1.06 -3.49 9.90
C PHE A 153 -2.38 -4.12 9.42
N GLY A 154 -2.34 -5.01 8.42
CA GLY A 154 -3.49 -5.78 7.95
C GLY A 154 -4.30 -5.15 6.81
N HIS A 155 -3.88 -4.01 6.25
CA HIS A 155 -4.54 -3.38 5.10
C HIS A 155 -4.12 -4.03 3.79
N ASP A 156 -5.06 -4.21 2.89
CA ASP A 156 -4.78 -4.74 1.55
C ASP A 156 -4.20 -3.65 0.63
N VAL A 157 -3.07 -3.96 0.01
CA VAL A 157 -2.38 -3.08 -0.95
C VAL A 157 -1.96 -3.86 -2.19
N PRO A 158 -1.92 -3.22 -3.38
CA PRO A 158 -1.44 -3.87 -4.59
C PRO A 158 0.08 -4.01 -4.57
N VAL A 159 0.55 -5.22 -4.80
CA VAL A 159 1.98 -5.59 -4.84
C VAL A 159 2.21 -6.43 -6.09
N TYR A 160 3.35 -6.36 -6.74
CA TYR A 160 3.70 -7.33 -7.77
C TYR A 160 3.98 -8.69 -7.14
N ASP A 161 3.55 -9.77 -7.82
CA ASP A 161 3.85 -11.12 -7.39
C ASP A 161 5.37 -11.41 -7.39
N MET A 162 5.74 -12.54 -6.82
CA MET A 162 7.13 -12.90 -6.60
C MET A 162 7.92 -13.00 -7.91
N GLU A 163 7.35 -13.61 -8.95
CA GLU A 163 7.99 -13.80 -10.25
C GLU A 163 8.16 -12.47 -10.99
N ARG A 164 7.14 -11.63 -10.92
CA ARG A 164 7.22 -10.28 -11.49
C ARG A 164 8.27 -9.43 -10.78
N THR A 165 8.33 -9.52 -9.47
CA THR A 165 9.31 -8.79 -8.64
C THR A 165 10.74 -9.19 -9.00
N ILE A 166 11.02 -10.49 -9.17
CA ILE A 166 12.33 -10.97 -9.62
C ILE A 166 12.70 -10.40 -10.99
N CYS A 167 11.77 -10.36 -11.94
CA CYS A 167 12.01 -9.75 -13.24
C CYS A 167 12.29 -8.24 -13.13
N ASP A 168 11.57 -7.52 -12.28
CA ASP A 168 11.74 -6.08 -12.10
C ASP A 168 13.10 -5.74 -11.47
N ILE A 169 13.60 -6.48 -10.48
CA ILE A 169 14.94 -6.26 -9.91
C ILE A 169 16.06 -6.59 -10.92
N VAL A 170 15.87 -7.63 -11.76
CA VAL A 170 16.83 -7.95 -12.84
C VAL A 170 16.86 -6.83 -13.86
N ARG A 171 15.72 -6.28 -14.24
CA ARG A 171 15.59 -5.17 -15.18
C ARG A 171 16.23 -3.89 -14.64
N SER A 172 16.09 -3.63 -13.35
CA SER A 172 16.56 -2.43 -12.66
C SER A 172 17.85 -2.65 -11.85
N ARG A 173 18.63 -3.69 -12.17
CA ARG A 173 19.79 -4.15 -11.39
C ARG A 173 20.82 -3.05 -11.06
N SER A 174 20.94 -2.03 -11.89
CA SER A 174 21.83 -0.90 -11.63
C SER A 174 21.36 0.02 -10.49
N ASN A 175 20.08 -0.07 -10.12
CA ASN A 175 19.45 0.75 -9.08
C ASN A 175 19.17 -0.04 -7.80
N VAL A 176 19.47 -1.34 -7.79
CA VAL A 176 19.30 -2.23 -6.63
C VAL A 176 20.66 -2.53 -6.03
N GLU A 177 20.76 -2.49 -4.71
CA GLU A 177 21.99 -2.86 -4.00
C GLU A 177 22.39 -4.29 -4.39
N MET A 178 23.67 -4.50 -4.70
CA MET A 178 24.18 -5.78 -5.21
C MET A 178 23.89 -6.94 -4.24
N GLN A 179 24.03 -6.72 -2.95
CA GLN A 179 23.79 -7.76 -1.95
C GLN A 179 22.29 -8.13 -1.89
N THR A 180 21.42 -7.14 -1.89
CA THR A 180 19.96 -7.33 -1.95
C THR A 180 19.57 -8.08 -3.21
N PHE A 181 20.11 -7.70 -4.36
CA PHE A 181 19.90 -8.39 -5.63
C PHE A 181 20.28 -9.87 -5.58
N GLN A 182 21.51 -10.17 -5.12
CA GLN A 182 22.02 -11.55 -5.05
C GLN A 182 21.21 -12.39 -4.05
N ASN A 183 20.89 -11.83 -2.89
CA ASN A 183 20.09 -12.52 -1.87
C ASN A 183 18.70 -12.84 -2.38
N ALA A 184 18.02 -11.88 -3.01
CA ALA A 184 16.67 -12.08 -3.55
C ALA A 184 16.64 -13.21 -4.58
N LEU A 185 17.60 -13.26 -5.51
CA LEU A 185 17.69 -14.34 -6.50
C LEU A 185 17.96 -15.70 -5.85
N LYS A 186 18.86 -15.78 -4.85
CA LYS A 186 19.14 -17.02 -4.12
C LYS A 186 17.90 -17.48 -3.33
N GLN A 187 17.26 -16.58 -2.58
CA GLN A 187 16.05 -16.88 -1.83
C GLN A 187 14.94 -17.39 -2.76
N TYR A 188 14.71 -16.71 -3.88
CA TYR A 188 13.74 -17.16 -4.88
C TYR A 188 14.07 -18.56 -5.42
N ALA A 189 15.33 -18.84 -5.78
CA ALA A 189 15.74 -20.15 -6.29
C ALA A 189 15.47 -21.28 -5.29
N HIS A 190 15.55 -21.02 -3.97
CA HIS A 190 15.26 -22.00 -2.92
C HIS A 190 13.77 -22.14 -2.59
N ARG A 191 12.90 -21.24 -3.06
CA ARG A 191 11.44 -21.33 -2.79
C ARG A 191 10.84 -22.58 -3.41
N LYS A 192 9.97 -23.26 -2.65
CA LYS A 192 9.22 -24.41 -3.14
C LYS A 192 8.00 -24.01 -3.97
N ASP A 193 7.46 -22.82 -3.71
CA ASP A 193 6.28 -22.24 -4.34
C ASP A 193 6.62 -21.37 -5.56
N LYS A 194 7.89 -21.35 -6.00
CA LYS A 194 8.30 -20.64 -7.23
C LYS A 194 7.65 -21.22 -8.48
N ASP A 195 7.24 -20.35 -9.39
CA ASP A 195 6.70 -20.73 -10.70
C ASP A 195 7.65 -20.29 -11.83
N LEU A 196 8.56 -21.19 -12.22
CA LEU A 196 9.55 -20.92 -13.26
C LEU A 196 8.91 -20.64 -14.65
N ARG A 197 7.74 -21.21 -14.94
CA ARG A 197 7.02 -20.94 -16.18
C ARG A 197 6.53 -19.50 -16.20
N ARG A 198 5.90 -19.04 -15.11
CA ARG A 198 5.43 -17.67 -14.95
C ARG A 198 6.60 -16.69 -14.96
N LEU A 199 7.69 -17.01 -14.27
CA LEU A 199 8.92 -16.22 -14.25
C LEU A 199 9.45 -15.98 -15.67
N MET A 200 9.59 -17.04 -16.48
CA MET A 200 10.10 -16.92 -17.84
C MET A 200 9.14 -16.16 -18.76
N HIS A 201 7.83 -16.33 -18.59
CA HIS A 201 6.84 -15.55 -19.30
C HIS A 201 6.96 -14.04 -19.01
N TYR A 202 7.09 -13.66 -17.73
CA TYR A 202 7.30 -12.25 -17.35
C TYR A 202 8.66 -11.73 -17.84
N ALA A 203 9.69 -12.55 -17.79
CA ALA A 203 11.02 -12.20 -18.28
C ALA A 203 11.03 -11.86 -19.78
N GLU A 204 10.26 -12.61 -20.59
CA GLU A 204 10.03 -12.32 -22.00
C GLU A 204 9.33 -10.98 -22.20
N LEU A 205 8.17 -10.78 -21.52
CA LEU A 205 7.40 -9.54 -21.59
C LEU A 205 8.23 -8.30 -21.20
N LEU A 206 9.08 -8.44 -20.19
CA LEU A 206 9.93 -7.37 -19.64
C LEU A 206 11.29 -7.27 -20.31
N ARG A 207 11.57 -8.14 -21.31
CA ARG A 207 12.83 -8.18 -22.10
C ARG A 207 14.08 -8.42 -21.24
N VAL A 208 13.97 -9.24 -20.23
CA VAL A 208 15.07 -9.63 -19.33
C VAL A 208 15.39 -11.12 -19.38
N GLU A 209 14.74 -11.88 -20.26
CA GLU A 209 14.82 -13.35 -20.35
C GLU A 209 16.28 -13.83 -20.40
N LYS A 210 17.10 -13.30 -21.33
CA LYS A 210 18.48 -13.73 -21.51
C LYS A 210 19.30 -13.54 -20.23
N THR A 211 19.16 -12.38 -19.59
CA THR A 211 19.90 -12.05 -18.37
C THR A 211 19.42 -12.90 -17.18
N LEU A 212 18.10 -13.06 -17.04
CA LEU A 212 17.51 -13.84 -15.97
C LEU A 212 17.90 -15.32 -16.08
N ARG A 213 17.87 -15.89 -17.30
CA ARG A 213 18.29 -17.28 -17.58
C ARG A 213 19.73 -17.54 -17.09
N GLN A 214 20.66 -16.64 -17.38
CA GLN A 214 22.05 -16.76 -16.92
C GLN A 214 22.18 -16.84 -15.40
N TYR A 215 21.36 -16.08 -14.66
CA TYR A 215 21.36 -16.16 -13.19
C TYR A 215 20.73 -17.45 -12.68
N MET A 216 19.60 -17.87 -13.30
CA MET A 216 18.88 -19.06 -12.85
C MET A 216 19.66 -20.36 -13.15
N GLU A 217 20.38 -20.44 -14.27
CA GLU A 217 21.24 -21.61 -14.63
C GLU A 217 22.37 -21.86 -13.61
N VAL A 218 22.79 -20.83 -12.87
CA VAL A 218 23.81 -20.96 -11.82
C VAL A 218 23.19 -21.29 -10.46
N LEU A 219 21.93 -20.95 -10.24
CA LEU A 219 21.27 -21.03 -8.93
C LEU A 219 20.34 -22.25 -8.78
N LEU A 220 19.93 -22.87 -9.86
CA LEU A 220 19.06 -24.06 -9.91
C LEU A 220 19.84 -25.33 -10.25
#